data_09dfb8063693eec3d999f4dd6e9ac6df
#
_entry.id   09dfb8063693eec3d999f4dd6e9ac6df
#
_cell.length_a   1.000
_cell.length_b   1.000
_cell.length_c   1.000
_cell.angle_alpha   90.00
_cell.angle_beta   90.00
_cell.angle_gamma   90.00
#
_symmetry.space_group_name_H-M   'P 1'
#
loop_
_entity.id
_entity.type
_entity.pdbx_description
1 polymer ?
#
loop_
_entity_poly.entity_id
_entity_poly.type
_entity_poly.pdbx_seq_one_letter_code
_entity_poly.pdbx_strand_id
1 'polypeptide(L)'
;NLFIQDIVIMKKLGLTPIIVHGGGPRIKKKLNELNIKSTFIKGLRVTDEKIIKIVEDVLIKFNGEIIKALKDLSCEARPITTRENNIILVKPEKKELGFVGIPNEIKINILNEIIDANEIPVLAPIGLDENNQPHNINADIAAGSLAKKLKSRRLLLMTDVEGVYD
;
A
#
# COMPACT_ATOMS: atom_id res chain seq x y z
N ASN A 1 -11.87 9.40 12.66
CA ASN A 1 -10.63 9.56 11.88
C ASN A 1 -10.91 10.53 10.75
N LEU A 2 -10.36 11.75 10.82
CA LEU A 2 -10.59 12.83 9.84
C LEU A 2 -10.26 12.38 8.41
N PHE A 3 -9.13 11.70 8.22
CA PHE A 3 -8.75 11.18 6.89
C PHE A 3 -9.86 10.35 6.23
N ILE A 4 -10.46 9.42 6.95
CA ILE A 4 -11.54 8.57 6.40
C ILE A 4 -12.78 9.42 6.05
N GLN A 5 -13.11 10.42 6.86
CA GLN A 5 -14.20 11.34 6.58
C GLN A 5 -13.94 12.14 5.30
N ASP A 6 -12.72 12.64 5.11
CA ASP A 6 -12.33 13.39 3.90
C ASP A 6 -12.45 12.51 2.65
N ILE A 7 -12.02 11.25 2.72
CA ILE A 7 -12.17 10.30 1.60
C ILE A 7 -13.65 10.06 1.25
N VAL A 8 -14.51 9.91 2.27
CA VAL A 8 -15.95 9.75 2.06
C VAL A 8 -16.57 11.01 1.43
N ILE A 9 -16.14 12.20 1.86
CA ILE A 9 -16.57 13.46 1.26
C ILE A 9 -16.12 13.54 -0.20
N MET A 10 -14.87 13.23 -0.51
CA MET A 10 -14.37 13.19 -1.89
C MET A 10 -15.22 12.28 -2.77
N LYS A 11 -15.55 11.08 -2.28
CA LYS A 11 -16.41 10.12 -3.00
C LYS A 11 -17.81 10.70 -3.25
N LYS A 12 -18.43 11.32 -2.24
CA LYS A 12 -19.75 11.97 -2.38
C LYS A 12 -19.75 13.15 -3.36
N LEU A 13 -18.61 13.82 -3.52
CA LEU A 13 -18.42 14.89 -4.52
C LEU A 13 -18.15 14.37 -5.94
N GLY A 14 -18.25 13.06 -6.18
CA GLY A 14 -18.06 12.44 -7.48
C GLY A 14 -16.59 12.22 -7.86
N LEU A 15 -15.66 12.36 -6.93
CA LEU A 15 -14.28 11.98 -7.14
C LEU A 15 -14.11 10.46 -6.98
N THR A 16 -13.07 9.91 -7.59
CA THR A 16 -12.71 8.50 -7.49
C THR A 16 -11.40 8.37 -6.70
N PRO A 17 -11.45 8.40 -5.36
CA PRO A 17 -10.25 8.25 -4.55
C PRO A 17 -9.75 6.80 -4.59
N ILE A 18 -8.44 6.64 -4.65
CA ILE A 18 -7.72 5.38 -4.50
C ILE A 18 -6.77 5.56 -3.33
N ILE A 19 -6.83 4.67 -2.35
CA ILE A 19 -5.99 4.75 -1.17
C ILE A 19 -4.80 3.83 -1.33
N VAL A 20 -3.60 4.36 -1.18
CA VAL A 20 -2.38 3.58 -0.96
C VAL A 20 -1.88 3.91 0.44
N HIS A 21 -1.92 2.93 1.33
CA HIS A 21 -1.52 3.16 2.72
C HIS A 21 -0.08 2.73 2.98
N GLY A 22 0.57 3.37 3.94
CA GLY A 22 1.84 2.91 4.49
C GLY A 22 1.65 1.90 5.64
N GLY A 23 2.74 1.53 6.29
CA GLY A 23 2.69 0.62 7.44
C GLY A 23 3.93 0.72 8.34
N GLY A 24 4.87 1.63 8.06
CA GLY A 24 6.16 1.73 8.71
C GLY A 24 6.12 1.66 10.25
N PRO A 25 5.34 2.52 10.94
CA PRO A 25 5.22 2.50 12.40
C PRO A 25 4.65 1.19 12.95
N ARG A 26 3.64 0.61 12.29
CA ARG A 26 3.02 -0.67 12.70
C ARG A 26 3.96 -1.84 12.52
N ILE A 27 4.68 -1.89 11.40
CA ILE A 27 5.72 -2.89 11.13
C ILE A 27 6.83 -2.78 12.19
N LYS A 28 7.32 -1.57 12.46
CA LYS A 28 8.34 -1.33 13.51
C LYS A 28 7.88 -1.83 14.87
N LYS A 29 6.64 -1.50 15.27
CA LYS A 29 6.04 -1.97 16.51
C LYS A 29 6.02 -3.49 16.56
N LYS A 30 5.52 -4.16 15.51
CA LYS A 30 5.43 -5.62 15.46
C LYS A 30 6.78 -6.31 15.51
N LEU A 31 7.78 -5.78 14.80
CA LEU A 31 9.14 -6.31 14.84
C LEU A 31 9.77 -6.18 16.24
N ASN A 32 9.55 -5.03 16.91
CA ASN A 32 10.02 -4.82 18.28
C ASN A 32 9.37 -5.79 19.28
N GLU A 33 8.06 -6.05 19.17
CA GLU A 33 7.36 -7.06 19.99
C GLU A 33 7.96 -8.46 19.84
N LEU A 34 8.52 -8.75 18.68
CA LEU A 34 9.16 -10.02 18.35
C LEU A 34 10.70 -10.02 18.59
N ASN A 35 11.24 -8.93 19.15
CA ASN A 35 12.69 -8.72 19.34
C ASN A 35 13.50 -8.84 18.04
N ILE A 36 12.93 -8.42 16.89
CA ILE A 36 13.59 -8.41 15.60
C ILE A 36 14.07 -6.99 15.29
N LYS A 37 15.37 -6.85 15.05
CA LYS A 37 15.96 -5.57 14.64
C LYS A 37 15.53 -5.23 13.21
N SER A 38 15.16 -3.98 13.00
CA SER A 38 14.83 -3.43 11.68
C SER A 38 15.93 -2.49 11.22
N THR A 39 16.51 -2.77 10.07
CA THR A 39 17.53 -1.95 9.44
C THR A 39 17.00 -1.32 8.15
N PHE A 40 17.59 -0.18 7.77
CA PHE A 40 17.23 0.55 6.57
C PHE A 40 18.46 0.88 5.74
N ILE A 41 18.34 0.81 4.43
CA ILE A 41 19.33 1.26 3.47
C ILE A 41 18.64 2.27 2.55
N LYS A 42 19.12 3.51 2.53
CA LYS A 42 18.54 4.61 1.71
C LYS A 42 17.02 4.74 1.84
N GLY A 43 16.50 4.65 3.07
CA GLY A 43 15.06 4.76 3.35
C GLY A 43 14.24 3.50 3.08
N LEU A 44 14.82 2.45 2.51
CA LEU A 44 14.17 1.16 2.27
C LEU A 44 14.49 0.19 3.42
N ARG A 45 13.46 -0.50 3.92
CA ARG A 45 13.62 -1.50 4.98
C ARG A 45 14.25 -2.76 4.42
N VAL A 46 15.41 -3.15 4.96
CA VAL A 46 15.97 -4.49 4.69
C VAL A 46 14.97 -5.54 5.18
N THR A 47 14.55 -6.41 4.29
CA THR A 47 13.42 -7.31 4.50
C THR A 47 13.83 -8.73 4.15
N ASP A 48 14.26 -9.50 5.15
CA ASP A 48 14.57 -10.93 4.99
C ASP A 48 13.29 -11.79 4.93
N GLU A 49 13.45 -13.10 4.78
CA GLU A 49 12.35 -14.05 4.69
C GLU A 49 11.41 -14.06 5.92
N LYS A 50 11.94 -13.81 7.09
CA LYS A 50 11.16 -13.73 8.33
C LYS A 50 10.39 -12.40 8.39
N ILE A 51 11.06 -11.32 8.00
CA ILE A 51 10.50 -9.98 8.04
C ILE A 51 9.40 -9.81 6.99
N ILE A 52 9.54 -10.37 5.77
CA ILE A 52 8.51 -10.21 4.74
C ILE A 52 7.16 -10.80 5.15
N LYS A 53 7.15 -11.96 5.83
CA LYS A 53 5.92 -12.58 6.35
C LYS A 53 5.22 -11.67 7.37
N ILE A 54 6.00 -11.05 8.26
CA ILE A 54 5.49 -10.09 9.25
C ILE A 54 4.96 -8.81 8.58
N VAL A 55 5.70 -8.30 7.60
CA VAL A 55 5.31 -7.10 6.83
C VAL A 55 4.00 -7.36 6.11
N GLU A 56 3.85 -8.48 5.42
CA GLU A 56 2.64 -8.86 4.73
C GLU A 56 1.44 -8.90 5.67
N ASP A 57 1.55 -9.63 6.79
CA ASP A 57 0.47 -9.75 7.76
C ASP A 57 0.06 -8.40 8.37
N VAL A 58 1.03 -7.55 8.70
CA VAL A 58 0.77 -6.21 9.26
C VAL A 58 0.08 -5.31 8.24
N LEU A 59 0.52 -5.34 6.99
CA LEU A 59 -0.06 -4.51 5.93
C LEU A 59 -1.49 -4.97 5.59
N ILE A 60 -1.74 -6.28 5.47
CA ILE A 60 -3.07 -6.84 5.20
C ILE A 60 -4.03 -6.52 6.34
N LYS A 61 -3.59 -6.68 7.60
CA LYS A 61 -4.40 -6.32 8.75
C LYS A 61 -4.78 -4.84 8.74
N PHE A 62 -3.82 -3.96 8.47
CA PHE A 62 -4.08 -2.52 8.42
C PHE A 62 -4.98 -2.13 7.25
N ASN A 63 -4.83 -2.78 6.10
CA ASN A 63 -5.73 -2.64 4.97
C ASN A 63 -7.19 -2.92 5.37
N GLY A 64 -7.43 -4.05 6.05
CA GLY A 64 -8.75 -4.40 6.57
C GLY A 64 -9.33 -3.40 7.58
N GLU A 65 -8.48 -2.79 8.43
CA GLU A 65 -8.91 -1.74 9.36
C GLU A 65 -9.38 -0.48 8.62
N ILE A 66 -8.69 -0.08 7.54
CA ILE A 66 -9.09 1.06 6.69
C ILE A 66 -10.43 0.76 6.00
N ILE A 67 -10.56 -0.43 5.41
CA ILE A 67 -11.80 -0.86 4.75
C ILE A 67 -12.97 -0.86 5.73
N LYS A 68 -12.76 -1.43 6.93
CA LYS A 68 -13.79 -1.41 7.96
C LYS A 68 -14.21 0.02 8.30
N ALA A 69 -13.26 0.92 8.50
CA ALA A 69 -13.56 2.32 8.83
C ALA A 69 -14.33 3.06 7.72
N LEU A 70 -14.09 2.73 6.44
CA LEU A 70 -14.87 3.24 5.31
C LEU A 70 -16.30 2.69 5.33
N LYS A 71 -16.45 1.38 5.52
CA LYS A 71 -17.77 0.70 5.58
C LYS A 71 -18.61 1.17 6.76
N ASP A 72 -18.00 1.45 7.90
CA ASP A 72 -18.67 2.03 9.08
C ASP A 72 -19.28 3.41 8.77
N LEU A 73 -18.82 4.10 7.72
CA LEU A 73 -19.39 5.34 7.18
C LEU A 73 -20.21 5.13 5.90
N SER A 74 -20.71 3.92 5.67
CA SER A 74 -21.50 3.53 4.49
C SER A 74 -20.79 3.81 3.15
N CYS A 75 -19.47 3.66 3.13
CA CYS A 75 -18.66 3.80 1.94
C CYS A 75 -18.00 2.47 1.59
N GLU A 76 -18.46 1.83 0.51
CA GLU A 76 -17.93 0.54 0.09
C GLU A 76 -16.48 0.66 -0.37
N ALA A 77 -15.68 -0.33 0.03
CA ALA A 77 -14.27 -0.39 -0.27
C ALA A 77 -13.80 -1.84 -0.43
N ARG A 78 -12.79 -2.03 -1.28
CA ARG A 78 -12.24 -3.35 -1.60
C ARG A 78 -10.72 -3.40 -1.39
N PRO A 79 -10.19 -4.50 -0.80
CA PRO A 79 -8.76 -4.67 -0.59
C PRO A 79 -8.02 -4.94 -1.90
N ILE A 80 -6.81 -4.41 -1.99
CA ILE A 80 -5.80 -4.78 -2.98
C ILE A 80 -4.55 -5.16 -2.20
N THR A 81 -4.30 -6.45 -2.07
CA THR A 81 -3.20 -7.05 -1.31
C THR A 81 -2.59 -8.20 -2.10
N THR A 82 -1.57 -8.84 -1.58
CA THR A 82 -0.99 -10.07 -2.19
C THR A 82 -1.95 -11.26 -2.12
N ARG A 83 -2.86 -11.27 -1.14
CA ARG A 83 -3.83 -12.38 -0.92
C ARG A 83 -5.16 -12.14 -1.61
N GLU A 84 -5.49 -10.88 -1.90
CA GLU A 84 -6.75 -10.50 -2.54
C GLU A 84 -6.50 -9.42 -3.58
N ASN A 85 -6.94 -9.66 -4.81
CA ASN A 85 -6.89 -8.68 -5.90
C ASN A 85 -5.47 -8.13 -6.19
N ASN A 86 -4.43 -8.97 -6.12
CA ASN A 86 -3.07 -8.49 -6.39
C ASN A 86 -2.94 -7.88 -7.79
N ILE A 87 -2.56 -6.61 -7.84
CA ILE A 87 -2.36 -5.88 -9.09
C ILE A 87 -0.90 -5.52 -9.36
N ILE A 88 -0.03 -5.61 -8.35
CA ILE A 88 1.37 -5.20 -8.50
C ILE A 88 2.25 -6.43 -8.70
N LEU A 89 2.84 -6.54 -9.89
CA LEU A 89 3.97 -7.42 -10.13
C LEU A 89 5.26 -6.63 -9.92
N VAL A 90 6.19 -7.23 -9.18
CA VAL A 90 7.45 -6.59 -8.82
C VAL A 90 8.66 -7.29 -9.41
N LYS A 91 9.74 -6.52 -9.54
CA LYS A 91 11.10 -7.04 -9.62
C LYS A 91 11.82 -6.79 -8.31
N PRO A 92 12.71 -7.70 -7.86
CA PRO A 92 13.57 -7.43 -6.71
C PRO A 92 14.37 -6.13 -6.91
N GLU A 93 14.47 -5.30 -5.87
CA GLU A 93 15.22 -4.03 -5.93
C GLU A 93 16.72 -4.32 -5.98
N LYS A 94 17.27 -4.82 -4.88
CA LYS A 94 18.68 -5.17 -4.73
C LYS A 94 18.82 -6.35 -3.79
N LYS A 95 19.82 -7.20 -4.04
CA LYS A 95 20.09 -8.40 -3.24
C LYS A 95 20.26 -8.09 -1.74
N GLU A 96 20.93 -6.99 -1.42
CA GLU A 96 21.19 -6.54 -0.04
C GLU A 96 19.93 -6.11 0.73
N LEU A 97 18.85 -5.80 0.01
CA LEU A 97 17.56 -5.42 0.60
C LEU A 97 16.65 -6.63 0.86
N GLY A 98 16.99 -7.81 0.33
CA GLY A 98 16.16 -9.01 0.44
C GLY A 98 14.85 -8.87 -0.34
N PHE A 99 13.72 -9.15 0.30
CA PHE A 99 12.38 -9.11 -0.29
C PHE A 99 11.81 -7.70 -0.35
N VAL A 100 12.55 -6.79 -0.98
CA VAL A 100 12.09 -5.45 -1.36
C VAL A 100 11.92 -5.43 -2.87
N GLY A 101 10.77 -4.92 -3.33
CA GLY A 101 10.43 -4.90 -4.75
C GLY A 101 10.15 -3.51 -5.30
N ILE A 102 10.42 -3.37 -6.61
CA ILE A 102 10.00 -2.23 -7.41
C ILE A 102 8.82 -2.65 -8.28
N PRO A 103 7.73 -1.86 -8.35
CA PRO A 103 6.65 -2.12 -9.29
C PRO A 103 7.18 -2.21 -10.74
N ASN A 104 6.98 -3.36 -11.39
CA ASN A 104 7.36 -3.63 -12.77
C ASN A 104 6.15 -3.58 -13.70
N GLU A 105 5.04 -4.16 -13.25
CA GLU A 105 3.76 -4.15 -13.95
C GLU A 105 2.62 -3.89 -12.97
N ILE A 106 1.62 -3.14 -13.41
CA ILE A 106 0.38 -2.90 -12.64
C ILE A 106 -0.80 -3.31 -13.52
N LYS A 107 -1.58 -4.28 -13.03
CA LYS A 107 -2.78 -4.82 -13.67
C LYS A 107 -3.98 -3.93 -13.35
N ILE A 108 -4.28 -2.97 -14.20
CA ILE A 108 -5.34 -1.98 -13.93
C ILE A 108 -6.76 -2.52 -14.12
N ASN A 109 -6.95 -3.69 -14.75
CA ASN A 109 -8.29 -4.23 -15.00
C ASN A 109 -9.05 -4.47 -13.70
N ILE A 110 -8.41 -5.14 -12.72
CA ILE A 110 -8.99 -5.37 -11.39
C ILE A 110 -9.34 -4.03 -10.70
N LEU A 111 -8.48 -3.04 -10.84
CA LEU A 111 -8.71 -1.72 -10.27
C LEU A 111 -9.92 -1.03 -10.91
N ASN A 112 -10.06 -1.13 -12.23
CA ASN A 112 -11.21 -0.59 -12.95
C ASN A 112 -12.50 -1.29 -12.52
N GLU A 113 -12.51 -2.61 -12.39
CA GLU A 113 -13.66 -3.37 -11.87
C GLU A 113 -14.11 -2.89 -10.48
N ILE A 114 -13.16 -2.58 -9.58
CA ILE A 114 -13.47 -2.05 -8.25
C ILE A 114 -14.09 -0.66 -8.36
N ILE A 115 -13.54 0.19 -9.21
CA ILE A 115 -14.02 1.54 -9.45
C ILE A 115 -15.41 1.52 -10.09
N ASP A 116 -15.62 0.68 -11.09
CA ASP A 116 -16.90 0.54 -11.81
C ASP A 116 -18.01 -0.03 -10.90
N ALA A 117 -17.64 -0.84 -9.91
CA ALA A 117 -18.52 -1.27 -8.83
C ALA A 117 -18.83 -0.18 -7.79
N ASN A 118 -18.34 1.06 -8.02
CA ASN A 118 -18.46 2.19 -7.11
C ASN A 118 -17.83 1.96 -5.72
N GLU A 119 -16.82 1.10 -5.63
CA GLU A 119 -16.05 0.84 -4.41
C GLU A 119 -14.76 1.66 -4.40
N ILE A 120 -14.21 1.91 -3.21
CA ILE A 120 -12.90 2.55 -3.04
C ILE A 120 -11.81 1.47 -3.01
N PRO A 121 -10.87 1.48 -3.96
CA PRO A 121 -9.71 0.59 -3.89
C PRO A 121 -8.78 1.00 -2.75
N VAL A 122 -8.43 0.05 -1.88
CA VAL A 122 -7.48 0.25 -0.78
C VAL A 122 -6.28 -0.66 -0.99
N LEU A 123 -5.15 -0.10 -1.37
CA LEU A 123 -3.95 -0.82 -1.77
C LEU A 123 -2.92 -0.86 -0.64
N ALA A 124 -2.50 -2.06 -0.29
CA ALA A 124 -1.31 -2.31 0.53
C ALA A 124 -0.04 -2.27 -0.35
N PRO A 125 1.05 -1.61 0.10
CA PRO A 125 2.28 -1.48 -0.68
C PRO A 125 3.11 -2.77 -0.62
N ILE A 126 2.58 -3.82 -1.19
CA ILE A 126 3.18 -5.15 -1.31
C ILE A 126 2.79 -5.74 -2.66
N GLY A 127 3.70 -6.45 -3.31
CA GLY A 127 3.45 -7.06 -4.60
C GLY A 127 4.06 -8.45 -4.69
N LEU A 128 3.73 -9.18 -5.74
CA LEU A 128 4.25 -10.51 -6.01
C LEU A 128 5.28 -10.46 -7.14
N ASP A 129 6.35 -11.23 -7.03
CA ASP A 129 7.24 -11.51 -8.15
C ASP A 129 6.70 -12.63 -9.06
N GLU A 130 7.46 -13.01 -10.07
CA GLU A 130 7.12 -14.08 -11.01
C GLU A 130 6.94 -15.45 -10.37
N ASN A 131 7.50 -15.66 -9.18
CA ASN A 131 7.39 -16.89 -8.39
C ASN A 131 6.28 -16.82 -7.33
N ASN A 132 5.42 -15.80 -7.38
CA ASN A 132 4.40 -15.50 -6.39
C ASN A 132 4.98 -15.23 -4.99
N GLN A 133 6.25 -14.81 -4.89
CA GLN A 133 6.87 -14.43 -3.64
C GLN A 133 6.51 -12.97 -3.30
N PRO A 134 5.98 -12.69 -2.09
CA PRO A 134 5.70 -11.32 -1.65
C PRO A 134 6.97 -10.48 -1.50
N HIS A 135 6.90 -9.23 -1.94
CA HIS A 135 7.94 -8.23 -1.76
C HIS A 135 7.35 -6.95 -1.17
N ASN A 136 8.02 -6.41 -0.16
CA ASN A 136 7.70 -5.12 0.43
C ASN A 136 8.01 -4.00 -0.56
N ILE A 137 7.09 -3.07 -0.74
CA ILE A 137 7.25 -1.90 -1.61
C ILE A 137 7.22 -0.65 -0.74
N ASN A 138 8.04 0.34 -1.06
CA ASN A 138 7.87 1.67 -0.45
C ASN A 138 6.51 2.25 -0.88
N ALA A 139 5.72 2.76 0.07
CA ALA A 139 4.35 3.21 -0.18
C ALA A 139 4.29 4.37 -1.20
N ASP A 140 5.25 5.30 -1.16
CA ASP A 140 5.30 6.44 -2.09
C ASP A 140 5.65 5.96 -3.50
N ILE A 141 6.55 4.97 -3.61
CA ILE A 141 6.89 4.33 -4.89
C ILE A 141 5.68 3.59 -5.46
N ALA A 142 4.94 2.86 -4.63
CA ALA A 142 3.71 2.18 -5.06
C ALA A 142 2.67 3.18 -5.54
N ALA A 143 2.41 4.24 -4.75
CA ALA A 143 1.46 5.30 -5.08
C ALA A 143 1.85 6.06 -6.36
N GLY A 144 3.11 6.43 -6.51
CA GLY A 144 3.63 7.12 -7.70
C GLY A 144 3.53 6.25 -8.96
N SER A 145 3.88 4.97 -8.85
CA SER A 145 3.77 4.01 -9.96
C SER A 145 2.33 3.80 -10.40
N LEU A 146 1.42 3.68 -9.44
CA LEU A 146 -0.02 3.55 -9.71
C LEU A 146 -0.58 4.82 -10.36
N ALA A 147 -0.28 5.99 -9.80
CA ALA A 147 -0.71 7.28 -10.33
C ALA A 147 -0.22 7.49 -11.78
N LYS A 148 1.03 7.15 -12.06
CA LYS A 148 1.61 7.18 -13.41
C LYS A 148 0.86 6.25 -14.36
N LYS A 149 0.60 5.01 -13.96
CA LYS A 149 -0.09 4.00 -14.78
C LYS A 149 -1.52 4.41 -15.12
N LEU A 150 -2.22 5.01 -14.15
CA LEU A 150 -3.60 5.51 -14.31
C LEU A 150 -3.68 6.87 -14.97
N LYS A 151 -2.56 7.57 -15.18
CA LYS A 151 -2.54 8.98 -15.58
C LYS A 151 -3.41 9.83 -14.66
N SER A 152 -3.29 9.61 -13.35
CA SER A 152 -4.11 10.26 -12.34
C SER A 152 -3.97 11.79 -12.40
N ARG A 153 -5.07 12.51 -12.24
CA ARG A 153 -5.07 13.99 -12.23
C ARG A 153 -4.30 14.57 -11.05
N ARG A 154 -4.28 13.85 -9.92
CA ARG A 154 -3.61 14.27 -8.68
C ARG A 154 -3.05 13.05 -7.94
N LEU A 155 -1.90 13.23 -7.33
CA LEU A 155 -1.33 12.36 -6.32
C LEU A 155 -1.16 13.20 -5.05
N LEU A 156 -1.78 12.76 -3.95
CA LEU A 156 -1.67 13.40 -2.64
C LEU A 156 -0.82 12.49 -1.75
N LEU A 157 0.35 12.97 -1.35
CA LEU A 157 1.20 12.28 -0.39
C LEU A 157 0.92 12.86 1.00
N MET A 158 0.29 12.05 1.85
CA MET A 158 -0.01 12.40 3.23
C MET A 158 1.18 12.00 4.10
N THR A 159 1.75 12.97 4.80
CA THR A 159 2.96 12.80 5.60
C THR A 159 2.79 13.48 6.96
N ASP A 160 3.60 13.09 7.92
CA ASP A 160 3.70 13.68 9.26
C ASP A 160 4.80 14.77 9.35
N VAL A 161 5.44 15.10 8.23
CA VAL A 161 6.40 16.21 8.11
C VAL A 161 5.77 17.39 7.37
N GLU A 162 6.25 18.61 7.65
CA GLU A 162 5.68 19.84 7.12
C GLU A 162 5.87 20.03 5.61
N GLY A 163 6.82 19.32 5.00
CA GLY A 163 7.09 19.41 3.57
C GLY A 163 8.39 18.72 3.15
N VAL A 164 8.80 19.00 1.92
CA VAL A 164 10.11 18.61 1.39
C VAL A 164 11.08 19.73 1.71
N TYR A 165 12.18 19.37 2.34
CA TYR A 165 13.27 20.31 2.69
C TYR A 165 14.44 20.08 1.75
N ASP A 166 15.13 21.14 1.39
CA ASP A 166 16.38 21.15 0.61
C ASP A 166 17.59 20.64 1.43
#